data_eb371d42e74f123d655611a69ddba2f7
#
_entry.id   eb371d42e74f123d655611a69ddba2f7
#
_cell.length_a   1.000
_cell.length_b   1.000
_cell.length_c   1.000
_cell.angle_alpha   90.00
_cell.angle_beta   90.00
_cell.angle_gamma   90.00
#
_symmetry.space_group_name_H-M   'P 1'
#
loop_
_entity.id
_entity.type
_entity.pdbx_description
1 polymer ?
#
loop_
_entity_poly.entity_id
_entity_poly.type
_entity_poly.pdbx_seq_one_letter_code
_entity_poly.pdbx_strand_id
1 'polypeptide(L)'
;MKFRAKIAAAMAVAFAFATQTVHAQNVGVKANALSFAHTALGMGAEMSLGYHWSAELYGIISPWKRTEDKAKKYWAVQPEVRYWPCQSMVGHFFGVHVDRAQYNVGGAAPFFGLPKSVKDARYEGWLAGGGVTYGYQWVLGRHWNAEAAISVGYEHLRYKKFESPEECAPQVGERCHNYWGPTKLSASIIYIF
;
A
#
# COMPACT_ATOMS: atom_id res chain seq x y z
N MET A 1 2.10 -22.62 -21.59
CA MET A 1 0.82 -22.18 -22.19
C MET A 1 -0.28 -21.91 -21.15
N LYS A 2 -0.47 -22.72 -20.11
CA LYS A 2 -1.57 -22.56 -19.11
C LYS A 2 -1.50 -21.29 -18.24
N PHE A 3 -0.33 -20.69 -18.02
CA PHE A 3 -0.17 -19.47 -17.20
C PHE A 3 -0.62 -18.21 -17.95
N ARG A 4 -0.30 -18.10 -19.26
CA ARG A 4 -0.76 -16.98 -20.09
C ARG A 4 -2.28 -16.96 -20.29
N ALA A 5 -2.90 -18.13 -20.37
CA ALA A 5 -4.36 -18.24 -20.48
C ALA A 5 -5.08 -17.77 -19.20
N LYS A 6 -4.51 -18.01 -18.02
CA LYS A 6 -5.07 -17.54 -16.74
C LYS A 6 -4.97 -16.02 -16.59
N ILE A 7 -3.88 -15.41 -17.06
CA ILE A 7 -3.73 -13.94 -17.06
C ILE A 7 -4.71 -13.30 -18.06
N ALA A 8 -4.84 -13.87 -19.25
CA ALA A 8 -5.80 -13.39 -20.25
C ALA A 8 -7.25 -13.53 -19.76
N ALA A 9 -7.60 -14.62 -19.07
CA ALA A 9 -8.92 -14.80 -18.46
C ALA A 9 -9.18 -13.80 -17.32
N ALA A 10 -8.19 -13.53 -16.46
CA ALA A 10 -8.30 -12.54 -15.40
C ALA A 10 -8.46 -11.11 -15.96
N MET A 11 -7.74 -10.77 -17.03
CA MET A 11 -7.89 -9.51 -17.73
C MET A 11 -9.23 -9.38 -18.45
N ALA A 12 -9.75 -10.45 -19.05
CA ALA A 12 -11.06 -10.49 -19.69
C ALA A 12 -12.20 -10.31 -18.67
N VAL A 13 -12.08 -10.93 -17.49
CA VAL A 13 -13.02 -10.74 -16.38
C VAL A 13 -12.98 -9.30 -15.86
N ALA A 14 -11.78 -8.72 -15.68
CA ALA A 14 -11.63 -7.32 -15.29
C ALA A 14 -12.23 -6.36 -16.34
N PHE A 15 -12.08 -6.67 -17.64
CA PHE A 15 -12.64 -5.88 -18.72
C PHE A 15 -14.17 -6.04 -18.83
N ALA A 16 -14.72 -7.21 -18.54
CA ALA A 16 -16.17 -7.46 -18.54
C ALA A 16 -16.89 -6.69 -17.41
N PHE A 17 -16.24 -6.45 -16.28
CA PHE A 17 -16.76 -5.58 -15.22
C PHE A 17 -16.73 -4.09 -15.60
N ALA A 18 -15.89 -3.67 -16.55
CA ALA A 18 -15.80 -2.29 -17.03
C ALA A 18 -16.92 -1.91 -18.00
N THR A 19 -17.74 -2.84 -18.48
CA THR A 19 -18.84 -2.58 -19.45
C THR A 19 -20.21 -2.40 -18.80
N GLN A 20 -20.31 -2.38 -17.48
CA GLN A 20 -21.55 -2.03 -16.79
C GLN A 20 -21.79 -0.52 -16.95
N THR A 21 -22.99 -0.18 -17.36
CA THR A 21 -23.52 1.16 -17.68
C THR A 21 -22.95 2.28 -16.81
N VAL A 22 -22.28 3.21 -17.45
CA VAL A 22 -21.65 4.41 -16.87
C VAL A 22 -22.71 5.34 -16.29
N HIS A 23 -23.14 5.09 -15.06
CA HIS A 23 -23.56 6.19 -14.20
C HIS A 23 -22.26 6.82 -13.70
N ALA A 24 -22.12 8.14 -13.88
CA ALA A 24 -20.93 8.95 -13.57
C ALA A 24 -20.06 8.38 -12.45
N GLN A 25 -19.15 7.45 -12.79
CA GLN A 25 -18.22 6.87 -11.85
C GLN A 25 -17.14 7.92 -11.62
N ASN A 26 -17.16 8.55 -10.46
CA ASN A 26 -16.06 9.42 -10.06
C ASN A 26 -14.80 8.56 -9.87
N VAL A 27 -13.77 8.87 -10.62
CA VAL A 27 -12.44 8.28 -10.49
C VAL A 27 -11.53 9.33 -9.90
N GLY A 28 -10.83 8.98 -8.83
CA GLY A 28 -9.86 9.83 -8.18
C GLY A 28 -8.46 9.22 -8.25
N VAL A 29 -7.47 10.06 -8.48
CA VAL A 29 -6.06 9.70 -8.34
C VAL A 29 -5.50 10.42 -7.13
N LYS A 30 -4.82 9.70 -6.25
CA LYS A 30 -4.28 10.24 -5.01
C LYS A 30 -2.76 10.12 -4.92
N ALA A 31 -2.16 11.12 -4.27
CA ALA A 31 -0.76 11.13 -3.90
C ALA A 31 -0.65 11.30 -2.38
N ASN A 32 0.12 10.42 -1.74
CA ASN A 32 0.27 10.44 -0.29
C ASN A 32 1.49 11.30 0.11
N ALA A 33 1.22 12.45 0.74
CA ALA A 33 2.24 13.39 1.18
C ALA A 33 3.20 12.79 2.23
N LEU A 34 2.72 11.92 3.13
CA LEU A 34 3.58 11.28 4.13
C LEU A 34 4.59 10.32 3.48
N SER A 35 4.23 9.66 2.38
CA SER A 35 5.16 8.82 1.64
C SER A 35 6.32 9.63 1.08
N PHE A 36 6.06 10.82 0.56
CA PHE A 36 7.11 11.72 0.06
C PHE A 36 8.04 12.17 1.19
N ALA A 37 7.52 12.48 2.37
CA ALA A 37 8.33 12.83 3.54
C ALA A 37 9.30 11.70 3.93
N HIS A 38 8.92 10.44 3.69
CA HIS A 38 9.75 9.25 3.90
C HIS A 38 10.57 8.81 2.69
N THR A 39 10.70 9.68 1.67
CA THR A 39 11.45 9.37 0.42
C THR A 39 10.90 8.16 -0.34
N ALA A 40 9.59 7.98 -0.34
CA ALA A 40 8.90 6.96 -1.09
C ALA A 40 7.79 7.59 -1.94
N LEU A 41 7.50 7.01 -3.09
CA LEU A 41 6.40 7.43 -3.95
C LEU A 41 5.18 6.57 -3.61
N GLY A 42 4.19 7.17 -2.94
CA GLY A 42 2.92 6.54 -2.63
C GLY A 42 1.80 7.16 -3.47
N MET A 43 1.20 6.37 -4.34
CA MET A 43 0.11 6.77 -5.21
C MET A 43 -1.04 5.77 -5.15
N GLY A 44 -2.25 6.22 -5.42
CA GLY A 44 -3.43 5.38 -5.48
C GLY A 44 -4.42 5.86 -6.52
N ALA A 45 -5.26 4.95 -6.95
CA ALA A 45 -6.43 5.23 -7.75
C ALA A 45 -7.65 4.68 -7.02
N GLU A 46 -8.70 5.48 -6.95
CA GLU A 46 -9.97 5.14 -6.32
C GLU A 46 -11.11 5.34 -7.30
N MET A 47 -12.05 4.42 -7.31
CA MET A 47 -13.21 4.44 -8.18
C MET A 47 -14.47 4.24 -7.34
N SER A 48 -15.46 5.11 -7.53
CA SER A 48 -16.80 4.92 -6.97
C SER A 48 -17.49 3.74 -7.64
N LEU A 49 -17.93 2.77 -6.85
CA LEU A 49 -18.71 1.60 -7.32
C LEU A 49 -20.22 1.82 -7.15
N GLY A 50 -20.60 2.91 -6.50
CA GLY A 50 -21.98 3.26 -6.21
C GLY A 50 -22.07 4.32 -5.13
N TYR A 51 -23.27 4.55 -4.61
CA TYR A 51 -23.52 5.67 -3.68
C TYR A 51 -22.75 5.54 -2.38
N HIS A 52 -22.56 4.31 -1.86
CA HIS A 52 -21.90 4.02 -0.58
C HIS A 52 -20.60 3.24 -0.70
N TRP A 53 -20.18 2.85 -1.90
CA TRP A 53 -19.03 1.97 -2.06
C TRP A 53 -18.00 2.54 -3.04
N SER A 54 -16.75 2.38 -2.69
CA SER A 54 -15.62 2.60 -3.61
C SER A 54 -14.58 1.48 -3.49
N ALA A 55 -13.77 1.36 -4.53
CA ALA A 55 -12.60 0.51 -4.54
C ALA A 55 -11.36 1.36 -4.76
N GLU A 56 -10.32 1.11 -3.97
CA GLU A 56 -9.01 1.75 -4.08
C GLU A 56 -7.95 0.72 -4.39
N LEU A 57 -7.01 1.08 -5.25
CA LEU A 57 -5.74 0.40 -5.41
C LEU A 57 -4.63 1.38 -5.05
N TYR A 58 -3.95 1.13 -3.94
CA TYR A 58 -2.83 1.93 -3.48
C TYR A 58 -1.52 1.19 -3.72
N GLY A 59 -0.51 1.91 -4.17
CA GLY A 59 0.84 1.41 -4.36
C GLY A 59 1.88 2.35 -3.75
N ILE A 60 2.94 1.79 -3.21
CA ILE A 60 4.10 2.54 -2.73
C ILE A 60 5.38 1.90 -3.23
N ILE A 61 6.30 2.72 -3.71
CA ILE A 61 7.62 2.30 -4.14
C ILE A 61 8.69 3.21 -3.54
N SER A 62 9.79 2.61 -3.10
CA SER A 62 11.00 3.32 -2.68
C SER A 62 12.19 2.74 -3.44
N PRO A 63 12.56 3.35 -4.58
CA PRO A 63 13.65 2.84 -5.44
C PRO A 63 15.04 3.28 -4.98
N TRP A 64 15.15 4.12 -3.94
CA TRP A 64 16.36 4.85 -3.63
C TRP A 64 17.38 4.02 -2.84
N LYS A 65 18.59 3.90 -3.38
CA LYS A 65 19.80 3.61 -2.62
C LYS A 65 20.34 4.94 -2.08
N ARG A 66 20.29 5.17 -0.78
CA ARG A 66 20.65 6.47 -0.19
C ARG A 66 22.14 6.63 0.13
N THR A 67 22.92 5.55 0.26
CA THR A 67 24.38 5.53 0.49
C THR A 67 24.83 4.07 0.38
N GLU A 68 26.14 3.79 0.21
CA GLU A 68 26.68 2.43 0.09
C GLU A 68 26.29 1.50 1.25
N ASP A 69 26.09 2.06 2.46
CA ASP A 69 25.74 1.30 3.68
C ASP A 69 24.24 1.26 4.01
N LYS A 70 23.35 1.89 3.22
CA LYS A 70 21.92 2.02 3.52
C LYS A 70 21.06 1.67 2.33
N ALA A 71 20.64 0.43 2.24
CA ALA A 71 19.66 -0.01 1.26
C ALA A 71 18.24 0.20 1.80
N LYS A 72 17.41 0.96 1.08
CA LYS A 72 15.99 1.10 1.37
C LYS A 72 15.21 0.89 0.08
N LYS A 73 15.08 -0.36 -0.32
CA LYS A 73 14.33 -0.73 -1.51
C LYS A 73 13.10 -1.55 -1.09
N TYR A 74 11.92 -1.01 -1.31
CA TYR A 74 10.68 -1.75 -1.07
C TYR A 74 9.58 -1.30 -2.02
N TRP A 75 8.64 -2.18 -2.23
CA TRP A 75 7.37 -1.88 -2.85
C TRP A 75 6.25 -2.56 -2.09
N ALA A 76 5.09 -1.95 -2.09
CA ALA A 76 3.88 -2.54 -1.55
C ALA A 76 2.69 -2.19 -2.44
N VAL A 77 1.70 -3.07 -2.45
CA VAL A 77 0.41 -2.87 -3.10
C VAL A 77 -0.69 -3.24 -2.11
N GLN A 78 -1.74 -2.42 -2.07
CA GLN A 78 -2.84 -2.54 -1.14
C GLN A 78 -4.16 -2.24 -1.87
N PRO A 79 -4.87 -3.26 -2.38
CA PRO A 79 -6.26 -3.14 -2.75
C PRO A 79 -7.14 -3.00 -1.50
N GLU A 80 -8.12 -2.10 -1.56
CA GLU A 80 -9.02 -1.74 -0.48
C GLU A 80 -10.43 -1.54 -1.01
N VAL A 81 -11.43 -2.03 -0.30
CA VAL A 81 -12.84 -1.73 -0.52
C VAL A 81 -13.32 -0.84 0.61
N ARG A 82 -14.01 0.24 0.30
CA ARG A 82 -14.45 1.28 1.23
C ARG A 82 -15.94 1.42 1.25
N TYR A 83 -16.46 1.58 2.45
CA TYR A 83 -17.84 1.91 2.71
C TYR A 83 -17.96 3.35 3.25
N TRP A 84 -18.86 4.11 2.68
CA TRP A 84 -19.13 5.51 2.97
C TRP A 84 -20.54 5.64 3.54
N PRO A 85 -20.70 6.03 4.82
CA PRO A 85 -22.03 6.19 5.42
C PRO A 85 -22.93 7.20 4.72
N CYS A 86 -22.34 8.26 4.14
CA CYS A 86 -23.09 9.30 3.43
C CYS A 86 -23.02 9.08 1.91
N GLN A 87 -21.96 9.51 1.28
CA GLN A 87 -21.76 9.44 -0.17
C GLN A 87 -20.32 9.03 -0.44
N SER A 88 -20.12 8.25 -1.51
CA SER A 88 -18.77 7.80 -1.88
C SER A 88 -17.86 9.01 -2.15
N MET A 89 -16.61 8.90 -1.70
CA MET A 89 -15.57 9.92 -1.82
C MET A 89 -15.83 11.23 -1.05
N VAL A 90 -16.72 11.22 -0.04
CA VAL A 90 -17.02 12.39 0.80
C VAL A 90 -17.24 11.99 2.25
N GLY A 91 -16.52 12.63 3.18
CA GLY A 91 -16.70 12.45 4.61
C GLY A 91 -16.00 11.22 5.18
N HIS A 92 -16.62 10.60 6.17
CA HIS A 92 -16.08 9.41 6.85
C HIS A 92 -16.16 8.18 5.97
N PHE A 93 -15.16 7.31 6.07
CA PHE A 93 -15.20 5.99 5.44
C PHE A 93 -14.55 4.91 6.32
N PHE A 94 -15.00 3.70 6.09
CA PHE A 94 -14.44 2.48 6.65
C PHE A 94 -14.00 1.59 5.50
N GLY A 95 -12.79 1.07 5.58
CA GLY A 95 -12.22 0.20 4.53
C GLY A 95 -11.81 -1.16 5.07
N VAL A 96 -11.79 -2.13 4.17
CA VAL A 96 -11.14 -3.43 4.38
C VAL A 96 -10.12 -3.59 3.27
N HIS A 97 -8.90 -3.90 3.65
CA HIS A 97 -7.79 -4.05 2.72
C HIS A 97 -7.06 -5.37 2.91
N VAL A 98 -6.40 -5.78 1.85
CA VAL A 98 -5.32 -6.76 1.89
C VAL A 98 -4.07 -6.08 1.35
N ASP A 99 -2.90 -6.51 1.81
CA ASP A 99 -1.63 -5.92 1.41
C ASP A 99 -0.60 -6.98 1.11
N ARG A 100 0.28 -6.63 0.19
CA ARG A 100 1.48 -7.39 -0.14
C ARG A 100 2.64 -6.45 -0.39
N ALA A 101 3.76 -6.75 0.24
CA ALA A 101 4.99 -6.01 0.03
C ALA A 101 6.21 -6.92 -0.07
N GLN A 102 7.23 -6.41 -0.75
CA GLN A 102 8.59 -6.95 -0.68
C GLN A 102 9.53 -5.84 -0.25
N TYR A 103 10.49 -6.18 0.58
CA TYR A 103 11.45 -5.23 1.10
C TYR A 103 12.86 -5.81 1.16
N ASN A 104 13.81 -4.94 0.91
CA ASN A 104 15.23 -5.14 1.15
C ASN A 104 15.72 -3.89 1.86
N VAL A 105 15.87 -3.99 3.19
CA VAL A 105 16.11 -2.84 4.04
C VAL A 105 17.27 -3.14 4.97
N GLY A 106 18.29 -2.28 4.98
CA GLY A 106 19.43 -2.35 5.89
C GLY A 106 19.90 -0.94 6.25
N GLY A 107 20.41 -0.76 7.48
CA GLY A 107 20.93 0.53 7.94
C GLY A 107 19.89 1.66 8.06
N ALA A 108 18.60 1.36 7.98
CA ALA A 108 17.52 2.35 7.95
C ALA A 108 16.72 2.40 9.26
N ALA A 109 15.94 3.47 9.44
CA ALA A 109 15.01 3.53 10.56
C ALA A 109 13.94 2.41 10.46
N PRO A 110 13.53 1.81 11.58
CA PRO A 110 12.52 0.77 11.57
C PRO A 110 11.20 1.30 11.01
N PHE A 111 10.59 0.50 10.16
CA PHE A 111 9.25 0.71 9.61
C PHE A 111 8.23 -0.16 10.38
N PHE A 112 6.94 0.08 10.24
CA PHE A 112 5.91 -0.70 10.92
C PHE A 112 6.15 -2.22 10.73
N GLY A 113 6.15 -2.96 11.83
CA GLY A 113 6.37 -4.41 11.84
C GLY A 113 7.83 -4.88 11.76
N LEU A 114 8.80 -4.02 11.44
CA LEU A 114 10.20 -4.40 11.38
C LEU A 114 10.91 -4.27 12.75
N PRO A 115 11.79 -5.21 13.11
CA PRO A 115 12.52 -5.15 14.37
C PRO A 115 13.50 -3.97 14.41
N LYS A 116 13.77 -3.44 15.63
CA LYS A 116 14.69 -2.31 15.85
C LYS A 116 16.13 -2.57 15.36
N SER A 117 16.51 -3.84 15.23
CA SER A 117 17.84 -4.29 14.75
C SER A 117 18.09 -4.07 13.24
N VAL A 118 17.13 -3.50 12.50
CA VAL A 118 17.30 -3.10 11.08
C VAL A 118 18.44 -2.08 10.90
N LYS A 119 18.85 -1.39 11.95
CA LYS A 119 19.98 -0.46 11.91
C LYS A 119 21.32 -1.14 11.64
N ASP A 120 21.50 -2.36 12.17
CA ASP A 120 22.79 -3.05 12.21
C ASP A 120 22.85 -4.28 11.30
N ALA A 121 21.73 -4.66 10.68
CA ALA A 121 21.61 -5.83 9.84
C ALA A 121 20.70 -5.55 8.64
N ARG A 122 20.90 -6.29 7.54
CA ARG A 122 20.04 -6.24 6.36
C ARG A 122 18.95 -7.31 6.47
N TYR A 123 17.74 -6.89 6.16
CA TYR A 123 16.54 -7.72 6.11
C TYR A 123 15.97 -7.72 4.71
N GLU A 124 15.85 -8.90 4.13
CA GLU A 124 15.23 -9.10 2.84
C GLU A 124 14.07 -10.08 3.00
N GLY A 125 12.89 -9.70 2.55
CA GLY A 125 11.74 -10.54 2.71
C GLY A 125 10.48 -10.00 2.03
N TRP A 126 9.39 -10.68 2.34
CA TRP A 126 8.06 -10.28 1.93
C TRP A 126 7.13 -10.27 3.13
N LEU A 127 6.09 -9.48 3.01
CA LEU A 127 4.95 -9.50 3.91
C LEU A 127 3.66 -9.65 3.12
N ALA A 128 2.68 -10.23 3.76
CA ALA A 128 1.30 -10.26 3.30
C ALA A 128 0.37 -10.18 4.50
N GLY A 129 -0.67 -9.41 4.37
CA GLY A 129 -1.57 -9.16 5.47
C GLY A 129 -2.91 -8.63 5.03
N GLY A 130 -3.62 -8.08 5.98
CA GLY A 130 -4.87 -7.41 5.76
C GLY A 130 -5.38 -6.76 7.03
N GLY A 131 -6.32 -5.87 6.88
CA GLY A 131 -6.82 -5.13 8.01
C GLY A 131 -7.99 -4.23 7.67
N VAL A 132 -8.26 -3.31 8.57
CA VAL A 132 -9.32 -2.32 8.44
C VAL A 132 -8.73 -0.92 8.42
N THR A 133 -9.38 -0.05 7.68
CA THR A 133 -9.03 1.36 7.53
C THR A 133 -10.19 2.21 8.03
N TYR A 134 -9.85 3.29 8.71
CA TYR A 134 -10.77 4.38 8.99
C TYR A 134 -10.16 5.68 8.49
N GLY A 135 -10.96 6.52 7.86
CA GLY A 135 -10.50 7.80 7.38
C GLY A 135 -11.61 8.81 7.16
N TYR A 136 -11.14 10.00 6.78
CA TYR A 136 -12.01 11.11 6.44
C TYR A 136 -11.49 11.81 5.18
N GLN A 137 -12.40 12.13 4.28
CA GLN A 137 -12.11 12.85 3.04
C GLN A 137 -12.82 14.20 3.03
N TRP A 138 -12.04 15.26 2.90
CA TRP A 138 -12.51 16.65 2.78
C TRP A 138 -12.61 17.04 1.31
N VAL A 139 -13.74 17.60 0.93
CA VAL A 139 -13.92 18.23 -0.38
C VAL A 139 -13.32 19.63 -0.31
N LEU A 140 -12.23 19.88 -1.01
CA LEU A 140 -11.56 21.18 -1.06
C LEU A 140 -12.08 22.06 -2.22
N GLY A 141 -12.59 21.43 -3.24
CA GLY A 141 -13.06 22.12 -4.42
C GLY A 141 -13.70 21.18 -5.46
N ARG A 142 -13.88 21.65 -6.67
CA ARG A 142 -14.59 20.92 -7.71
C ARG A 142 -13.93 19.60 -8.11
N HIS A 143 -12.58 19.55 -8.09
CA HIS A 143 -11.78 18.41 -8.50
C HIS A 143 -10.78 17.97 -7.43
N TRP A 144 -10.66 18.67 -6.32
CA TRP A 144 -9.64 18.43 -5.33
C TRP A 144 -10.24 18.03 -4.00
N ASN A 145 -9.77 16.92 -3.47
CA ASN A 145 -10.06 16.46 -2.13
C ASN A 145 -8.76 16.23 -1.35
N ALA A 146 -8.86 16.33 -0.03
CA ALA A 146 -7.81 15.85 0.88
C ALA A 146 -8.34 14.66 1.67
N GLU A 147 -7.46 13.74 2.03
CA GLU A 147 -7.81 12.56 2.81
C GLU A 147 -6.79 12.34 3.92
N ALA A 148 -7.29 11.99 5.10
CA ALA A 148 -6.48 11.41 6.17
C ALA A 148 -7.05 10.05 6.55
N ALA A 149 -6.19 9.03 6.63
CA ALA A 149 -6.60 7.68 7.00
C ALA A 149 -5.55 6.96 7.84
N ILE A 150 -6.04 6.10 8.72
CA ILE A 150 -5.26 5.17 9.52
C ILE A 150 -5.78 3.76 9.29
N SER A 151 -4.86 2.82 9.14
CA SER A 151 -5.18 1.40 8.98
C SER A 151 -4.52 0.59 10.09
N VAL A 152 -5.24 -0.40 10.56
CA VAL A 152 -4.73 -1.39 11.53
C VAL A 152 -5.04 -2.78 11.00
N GLY A 153 -4.12 -3.70 11.22
CA GLY A 153 -4.28 -5.04 10.66
C GLY A 153 -3.26 -6.04 11.19
N TYR A 154 -3.31 -7.20 10.58
CA TYR A 154 -2.41 -8.31 10.84
C TYR A 154 -1.54 -8.53 9.61
N GLU A 155 -0.23 -8.61 9.82
CA GLU A 155 0.76 -8.85 8.79
C GLU A 155 1.62 -10.07 9.14
N HIS A 156 1.78 -10.96 8.20
CA HIS A 156 2.71 -12.07 8.26
C HIS A 156 3.98 -11.72 7.48
N LEU A 157 5.09 -11.61 8.19
CA LEU A 157 6.40 -11.27 7.65
C LEU A 157 7.28 -12.52 7.58
N ARG A 158 7.89 -12.76 6.43
CA ARG A 158 8.94 -13.76 6.26
C ARG A 158 10.18 -13.08 5.74
N TYR A 159 11.30 -13.21 6.47
CA TYR A 159 12.53 -12.50 6.14
C TYR A 159 13.77 -13.33 6.37
N LYS A 160 14.79 -13.00 5.59
CA LYS A 160 16.18 -13.44 5.75
C LYS A 160 16.95 -12.31 6.39
N LYS A 161 17.74 -12.67 7.43
CA LYS A 161 18.63 -11.74 8.11
C LYS A 161 20.04 -11.95 7.61
N PHE A 162 20.73 -10.86 7.28
CA PHE A 162 22.13 -10.81 6.91
C PHE A 162 22.94 -10.09 7.99
N GLU A 163 24.19 -10.49 8.19
CA GLU A 163 25.05 -10.05 9.29
C GLU A 163 25.47 -8.57 9.17
N SER A 164 25.51 -8.04 7.95
CA SER A 164 25.86 -6.65 7.65
C SER A 164 24.83 -6.01 6.71
N PRO A 165 24.74 -4.67 6.69
CA PRO A 165 23.94 -3.94 5.68
C PRO A 165 24.44 -4.12 4.25
N GLU A 166 25.68 -4.60 4.04
CA GLU A 166 26.31 -4.79 2.73
C GLU A 166 25.64 -5.85 1.86
N GLU A 167 25.71 -5.67 0.52
CA GLU A 167 25.04 -6.56 -0.44
C GLU A 167 25.59 -7.99 -0.43
N CYS A 168 26.85 -8.19 -0.04
CA CYS A 168 27.54 -9.50 -0.05
C CYS A 168 27.65 -10.17 1.33
N ALA A 169 26.91 -9.70 2.33
CA ALA A 169 26.97 -10.27 3.68
C ALA A 169 26.39 -11.70 3.73
N PRO A 170 26.97 -12.62 4.55
CA PRO A 170 26.46 -13.96 4.70
C PRO A 170 25.06 -13.95 5.35
N GLN A 171 24.19 -14.88 4.90
CA GLN A 171 22.89 -15.08 5.50
C GLN A 171 23.03 -15.77 6.86
N VAL A 172 22.52 -15.14 7.91
CA VAL A 172 22.58 -15.65 9.29
C VAL A 172 21.37 -16.52 9.64
N GLY A 173 20.23 -16.31 8.98
CA GLY A 173 19.02 -17.10 9.25
C GLY A 173 17.78 -16.60 8.54
N GLU A 174 16.76 -17.46 8.52
CA GLU A 174 15.41 -17.15 8.05
C GLU A 174 14.45 -17.20 9.23
N ARG A 175 13.57 -16.21 9.33
CA ARG A 175 12.57 -16.12 10.40
C ARG A 175 11.23 -15.65 9.86
N CYS A 176 10.17 -16.09 10.54
CA CYS A 176 8.83 -15.58 10.39
C CYS A 176 8.46 -14.72 11.60
N HIS A 177 7.75 -13.65 11.37
CA HIS A 177 7.23 -12.77 12.43
C HIS A 177 5.80 -12.37 12.08
N ASN A 178 4.94 -12.44 13.08
CA ASN A 178 3.57 -11.96 12.95
C ASN A 178 3.47 -10.60 13.65
N TYR A 179 2.92 -9.63 12.95
CA TYR A 179 2.75 -8.29 13.45
C TYR A 179 1.26 -7.94 13.51
N TRP A 180 0.85 -7.38 14.62
CA TRP A 180 -0.49 -6.82 14.80
C TRP A 180 -0.34 -5.34 15.20
N GLY A 181 -0.91 -4.44 14.43
CA GLY A 181 -0.82 -3.01 14.72
C GLY A 181 -1.13 -2.12 13.51
N PRO A 182 -0.69 -0.85 13.54
CA PRO A 182 -0.85 0.07 12.43
C PRO A 182 -0.13 -0.46 11.18
N THR A 183 -0.86 -0.55 10.06
CA THR A 183 -0.34 -1.00 8.76
C THR A 183 -0.10 0.16 7.80
N LYS A 184 -0.93 1.21 7.90
CA LYS A 184 -0.83 2.39 7.03
C LYS A 184 -1.24 3.64 7.80
N LEU A 185 -0.51 4.73 7.54
CA LEU A 185 -0.91 6.08 7.87
C LEU A 185 -0.80 6.91 6.61
N SER A 186 -1.85 7.60 6.22
CA SER A 186 -1.88 8.40 5.00
C SER A 186 -2.46 9.78 5.23
N ALA A 187 -1.83 10.77 4.58
CA ALA A 187 -2.38 12.08 4.34
C ALA A 187 -2.19 12.35 2.85
N SER A 188 -3.28 12.41 2.12
CA SER A 188 -3.26 12.38 0.65
C SER A 188 -4.00 13.56 0.06
N ILE A 189 -3.55 14.01 -1.10
CA ILE A 189 -4.29 14.89 -1.98
C ILE A 189 -4.83 14.04 -3.13
N ILE A 190 -6.09 14.27 -3.48
CA ILE A 190 -6.84 13.49 -4.47
C ILE A 190 -7.33 14.45 -5.54
N TYR A 191 -7.13 14.06 -6.80
CA TYR A 191 -7.74 14.71 -7.95
C TYR A 191 -8.86 13.81 -8.49
N ILE A 192 -10.07 14.35 -8.60
CA ILE A 192 -11.26 13.66 -9.10
C ILE A 192 -11.58 14.14 -10.51
N PHE A 193 -11.75 13.20 -11.42
CA PHE A 193 -12.06 13.43 -12.82
C PHE A 193 -13.58 13.61 -13.06
#